data_7ea582cce291cbf763b0a7d8b5c1a7a3
#
_entry.id   7ea582cce291cbf763b0a7d8b5c1a7a3
#
_cell.length_a   1.000
_cell.length_b   1.000
_cell.length_c   1.000
_cell.angle_alpha   90.00
_cell.angle_beta   90.00
_cell.angle_gamma   90.00
#
_symmetry.space_group_name_H-M   'P 1'
#
loop_
_entity.id
_entity.type
_entity.pdbx_description
1 polymer ?
#
loop_
_entity_poly.entity_id
_entity_poly.type
_entity_poly.pdbx_seq_one_letter_code
_entity_poly.pdbx_strand_id
1 'polypeptide(L)'
;MLIRPGGYNTGAQEYLEEGNKSGREFTRDELDHRLVISGDLDLTRSIYESIPDRGQDRYLTFTLSFREDVVSESLLKAVTAEFKQFLMYAYKAEEFNFYAEAHLPKIKCVTDKKTGKPVERKPHIHVIVPRINLLSGNEANPVGFYKNHEKYFEAFQEYLNQKYNLASPREHVRVDIADAASVLSRYKGDDFYGKNREFKQTLVKPVIEKNVTSREAFYELAATYGETRIRNQGKDNEYVAVKLPGDAKFTNLKETIFHDNFIVRR
;
A
#
# COMPACT_ATOMS: atom_id res chain seq x y z
N MET A 1 1.56 -4.51 -10.05
CA MET A 1 2.51 -3.86 -9.11
C MET A 1 1.72 -3.01 -8.10
N LEU A 2 2.21 -2.87 -6.87
CA LEU A 2 1.62 -2.08 -5.78
C LEU A 2 2.64 -1.09 -5.24
N ILE A 3 2.28 0.19 -5.11
CA ILE A 3 3.12 1.24 -4.52
C ILE A 3 2.68 1.49 -3.07
N ARG A 4 3.64 1.42 -2.13
CA ARG A 4 3.39 1.70 -0.70
C ARG A 4 4.31 2.81 -0.22
N PRO A 5 3.79 3.98 0.13
CA PRO A 5 4.55 5.04 0.77
C PRO A 5 4.75 4.78 2.27
N GLY A 6 5.81 5.33 2.80
CA GLY A 6 6.13 5.37 4.22
C GLY A 6 7.07 6.54 4.53
N GLY A 7 7.25 6.83 5.80
CA GLY A 7 8.22 7.80 6.29
C GLY A 7 8.92 7.25 7.52
N TYR A 8 10.21 7.55 7.68
CA TYR A 8 11.00 7.09 8.80
C TYR A 8 12.09 8.10 9.18
N ASN A 9 12.55 7.96 10.41
CA ASN A 9 13.62 8.80 10.94
C ASN A 9 15.02 8.17 10.69
N THR A 10 15.17 6.86 10.91
CA THR A 10 16.45 6.12 10.81
C THR A 10 16.24 4.70 10.31
N GLY A 11 17.33 3.98 10.06
CA GLY A 11 17.33 2.53 9.87
C GLY A 11 17.15 2.04 8.44
N ALA A 12 17.17 2.95 7.44
CA ALA A 12 17.00 2.54 6.05
C ALA A 12 18.17 1.71 5.54
N GLN A 13 19.41 2.14 5.82
CA GLN A 13 20.60 1.43 5.36
C GLN A 13 20.72 0.07 6.03
N GLU A 14 20.59 0.00 7.34
CA GLU A 14 20.63 -1.24 8.11
C GLU A 14 19.56 -2.23 7.61
N TYR A 15 18.38 -1.72 7.27
CA TYR A 15 17.34 -2.57 6.70
C TYR A 15 17.69 -3.09 5.31
N LEU A 16 18.25 -2.26 4.44
CA LEU A 16 18.59 -2.65 3.08
C LEU A 16 19.81 -3.57 3.03
N GLU A 17 20.85 -3.30 3.81
CA GLU A 17 22.10 -4.07 3.80
C GLU A 17 22.04 -5.33 4.64
N GLU A 18 21.54 -5.23 5.87
CA GLU A 18 21.54 -6.36 6.80
C GLU A 18 20.23 -7.14 6.79
N GLY A 19 19.14 -6.48 6.38
CA GLY A 19 17.81 -7.09 6.40
C GLY A 19 17.22 -7.20 7.80
N ASN A 20 17.81 -6.51 8.76
CA ASN A 20 17.45 -6.60 10.18
C ASN A 20 16.00 -6.18 10.44
N LYS A 21 15.11 -7.17 10.44
CA LYS A 21 13.90 -7.17 11.27
C LYS A 21 14.11 -8.21 12.36
N SER A 22 13.89 -7.83 13.60
CA SER A 22 13.97 -8.76 14.75
C SER A 22 13.23 -10.06 14.42
N GLY A 23 13.95 -11.19 14.44
CA GLY A 23 13.37 -12.51 14.20
C GLY A 23 13.60 -13.12 12.82
N ARG A 24 14.36 -12.54 11.89
CA ARG A 24 14.75 -13.20 10.64
C ARG A 24 15.91 -14.18 10.87
N GLU A 25 15.83 -15.33 10.21
CA GLU A 25 16.88 -16.39 10.26
C GLU A 25 17.96 -16.17 9.21
N PHE A 26 17.65 -15.41 8.15
CA PHE A 26 18.50 -15.23 6.99
C PHE A 26 19.00 -13.80 6.89
N THR A 27 20.24 -13.64 6.45
CA THR A 27 20.81 -12.36 6.08
C THR A 27 20.17 -11.79 4.80
N ARG A 28 20.40 -10.52 4.50
CA ARG A 28 19.89 -9.91 3.26
C ARG A 28 20.43 -10.63 2.02
N ASP A 29 21.72 -10.96 2.01
CA ASP A 29 22.36 -11.60 0.86
C ASP A 29 21.92 -13.04 0.63
N GLU A 30 21.48 -13.74 1.67
CA GLU A 30 20.86 -15.05 1.53
C GLU A 30 19.43 -14.94 0.97
N LEU A 31 18.72 -13.90 1.36
CA LEU A 31 17.33 -13.70 0.99
C LEU A 31 17.17 -13.20 -0.45
N ASP A 32 18.01 -12.25 -0.89
CA ASP A 32 17.81 -11.49 -2.10
C ASP A 32 19.08 -11.31 -2.94
N HIS A 33 18.92 -11.24 -4.26
CA HIS A 33 19.83 -10.50 -5.10
C HIS A 33 19.46 -9.02 -5.03
N ARG A 34 20.42 -8.18 -4.69
CA ARG A 34 20.28 -6.73 -4.65
C ARG A 34 20.76 -6.14 -5.97
N LEU A 35 19.95 -5.26 -6.55
CA LEU A 35 20.28 -4.52 -7.75
C LEU A 35 20.08 -3.03 -7.51
N VAL A 36 21.14 -2.27 -7.36
CA VAL A 36 21.07 -0.80 -7.28
C VAL A 36 20.65 -0.26 -8.66
N ILE A 37 19.55 0.49 -8.68
CA ILE A 37 18.99 1.06 -9.91
C ILE A 37 19.36 2.52 -10.06
N SER A 38 19.37 3.27 -8.96
CA SER A 38 19.64 4.71 -8.97
C SER A 38 20.21 5.17 -7.63
N GLY A 39 21.17 6.09 -7.69
CA GLY A 39 21.76 6.74 -6.52
C GLY A 39 22.82 5.90 -5.81
N ASP A 40 23.24 6.41 -4.66
CA ASP A 40 24.21 5.82 -3.74
C ASP A 40 23.63 5.80 -2.34
N LEU A 41 23.71 4.65 -1.64
CA LEU A 41 23.07 4.46 -0.35
C LEU A 41 23.78 5.20 0.77
N ASP A 42 25.13 5.21 0.76
CA ASP A 42 25.92 5.89 1.78
C ASP A 42 25.74 7.42 1.70
N LEU A 43 25.73 7.95 0.46
CA LEU A 43 25.41 9.35 0.22
C LEU A 43 23.99 9.68 0.70
N THR A 44 23.02 8.84 0.37
CA THR A 44 21.62 9.03 0.78
C THR A 44 21.48 9.03 2.29
N ARG A 45 22.20 8.12 2.98
CA ARG A 45 22.29 8.08 4.44
C ARG A 45 22.87 9.37 5.00
N SER A 46 24.03 9.78 4.49
CA SER A 46 24.71 11.01 4.95
C SER A 46 23.79 12.23 4.83
N ILE A 47 23.00 12.30 3.75
CA ILE A 47 22.04 13.39 3.53
C ILE A 47 20.90 13.34 4.55
N TYR A 48 20.21 12.21 4.76
CA TYR A 48 19.09 12.20 5.72
C TYR A 48 19.57 12.30 7.17
N GLU A 49 20.77 11.82 7.51
CA GLU A 49 21.36 12.00 8.83
C GLU A 49 21.79 13.45 9.11
N SER A 50 22.08 14.24 8.07
CA SER A 50 22.34 15.68 8.22
C SER A 50 21.10 16.48 8.65
N ILE A 51 19.90 15.94 8.46
CA ILE A 51 18.66 16.57 8.90
C ILE A 51 18.55 16.46 10.42
N PRO A 52 18.43 17.57 11.19
CA PRO A 52 18.30 17.51 12.63
C PRO A 52 17.16 16.60 13.09
N ASP A 53 17.46 15.69 14.00
CA ASP A 53 16.46 14.79 14.58
C ASP A 53 15.60 15.55 15.59
N ARG A 54 14.32 15.68 15.29
CA ARG A 54 13.28 16.28 16.14
C ARG A 54 12.11 15.30 16.34
N GLY A 55 12.33 14.00 16.06
CA GLY A 55 11.29 12.97 16.10
C GLY A 55 10.40 12.92 14.85
N GLN A 56 10.71 13.70 13.80
CA GLN A 56 10.00 13.68 12.51
C GLN A 56 10.61 12.64 11.56
N ASP A 57 9.89 12.35 10.47
CA ASP A 57 10.47 11.60 9.37
C ASP A 57 11.58 12.41 8.69
N ARG A 58 12.77 11.86 8.58
CA ARG A 58 13.92 12.47 7.87
C ARG A 58 14.00 12.03 6.41
N TYR A 59 13.32 10.94 6.04
CA TYR A 59 13.22 10.49 4.67
C TYR A 59 11.86 9.82 4.40
N LEU A 60 11.47 9.86 3.15
CA LEU A 60 10.35 9.09 2.63
C LEU A 60 10.86 7.77 2.06
N THR A 61 10.05 6.73 2.20
CA THR A 61 10.28 5.44 1.55
C THR A 61 9.11 5.08 0.66
N PHE A 62 9.41 4.36 -0.41
CA PHE A 62 8.38 3.74 -1.24
C PHE A 62 8.80 2.30 -1.54
N THR A 63 7.85 1.39 -1.42
CA THR A 63 8.07 0.02 -1.86
C THR A 63 7.16 -0.25 -3.07
N LEU A 64 7.78 -0.52 -4.22
CA LEU A 64 7.09 -0.92 -5.43
C LEU A 64 7.15 -2.45 -5.50
N SER A 65 6.06 -3.12 -5.15
CA SER A 65 6.00 -4.58 -5.04
C SER A 65 5.35 -5.19 -6.28
N PHE A 66 5.97 -6.20 -6.86
CA PHE A 66 5.46 -6.94 -8.01
C PHE A 66 4.72 -8.21 -7.55
N ARG A 67 3.77 -8.66 -8.35
CA ARG A 67 3.15 -9.98 -8.17
C ARG A 67 3.90 -11.05 -8.97
N GLU A 68 4.52 -10.63 -10.03
CA GLU A 68 5.30 -11.45 -10.96
C GLU A 68 6.48 -12.11 -10.22
N ASP A 69 6.77 -13.36 -10.55
CA ASP A 69 7.88 -14.12 -9.96
C ASP A 69 9.24 -13.69 -10.51
N VAL A 70 9.24 -13.18 -11.73
CA VAL A 70 10.42 -12.68 -12.43
C VAL A 70 10.09 -11.35 -13.07
N VAL A 71 10.94 -10.37 -12.84
CA VAL A 71 10.86 -9.03 -13.44
C VAL A 71 12.21 -8.71 -14.06
N SER A 72 12.24 -8.33 -15.33
CA SER A 72 13.49 -8.02 -16.00
C SER A 72 14.14 -6.76 -15.46
N GLU A 73 15.46 -6.68 -15.51
CA GLU A 73 16.21 -5.48 -15.09
C GLU A 73 15.79 -4.24 -15.88
N SER A 74 15.53 -4.38 -17.17
CA SER A 74 15.05 -3.28 -18.01
C SER A 74 13.70 -2.74 -17.54
N LEU A 75 12.78 -3.62 -17.13
CA LEU A 75 11.49 -3.22 -16.60
C LEU A 75 11.62 -2.56 -15.22
N LEU A 76 12.48 -3.09 -14.34
CA LEU A 76 12.76 -2.47 -13.03
C LEU A 76 13.31 -1.05 -13.21
N LYS A 77 14.26 -0.85 -14.13
CA LYS A 77 14.81 0.48 -14.46
C LYS A 77 13.76 1.42 -15.03
N ALA A 78 12.94 0.95 -15.99
CA ALA A 78 11.89 1.76 -16.59
C ALA A 78 10.83 2.21 -15.57
N VAL A 79 10.33 1.30 -14.75
CA VAL A 79 9.35 1.60 -13.69
C VAL A 79 9.94 2.59 -12.68
N THR A 80 11.20 2.40 -12.28
CA THR A 80 11.87 3.31 -11.34
C THR A 80 12.06 4.71 -11.93
N ALA A 81 12.43 4.82 -13.20
CA ALA A 81 12.61 6.11 -13.88
C ALA A 81 11.30 6.89 -13.97
N GLU A 82 10.20 6.22 -14.34
CA GLU A 82 8.87 6.85 -14.38
C GLU A 82 8.37 7.23 -12.99
N PHE A 83 8.60 6.36 -12.00
CA PHE A 83 8.24 6.67 -10.61
C PHE A 83 9.02 7.89 -10.07
N LYS A 84 10.33 7.97 -10.35
CA LYS A 84 11.15 9.13 -10.02
C LYS A 84 10.61 10.41 -10.67
N GLN A 85 10.30 10.37 -11.95
CA GLN A 85 9.71 11.50 -12.67
C GLN A 85 8.36 11.93 -12.10
N PHE A 86 7.49 10.99 -11.81
CA PHE A 86 6.18 11.26 -11.19
C PHE A 86 6.32 11.86 -9.80
N LEU A 87 7.16 11.26 -8.95
CA LEU A 87 7.33 11.69 -7.57
C LEU A 87 7.99 13.06 -7.47
N MET A 88 9.04 13.28 -8.25
CA MET A 88 9.90 14.47 -8.15
C MET A 88 9.60 15.53 -9.21
N TYR A 89 8.44 15.48 -9.86
CA TYR A 89 8.12 16.35 -11.01
C TYR A 89 8.20 17.86 -10.70
N ALA A 90 8.00 18.25 -9.43
CA ALA A 90 8.05 19.64 -8.98
C ALA A 90 9.48 20.11 -8.59
N TYR A 91 10.47 19.22 -8.63
CA TYR A 91 11.83 19.50 -8.21
C TYR A 91 12.81 19.35 -9.38
N LYS A 92 13.83 20.20 -9.43
CA LYS A 92 14.96 20.03 -10.34
C LYS A 92 15.88 18.92 -9.84
N ALA A 93 16.67 18.33 -10.72
CA ALA A 93 17.54 17.21 -10.41
C ALA A 93 18.55 17.50 -9.28
N GLU A 94 19.00 18.76 -9.18
CA GLU A 94 19.99 19.22 -8.19
C GLU A 94 19.38 19.48 -6.81
N GLU A 95 18.04 19.50 -6.71
CA GLU A 95 17.32 19.85 -5.47
C GLU A 95 17.08 18.65 -4.56
N PHE A 96 17.25 17.41 -5.04
CA PHE A 96 16.92 16.21 -4.27
C PHE A 96 17.93 15.08 -4.44
N ASN A 97 17.98 14.22 -3.46
CA ASN A 97 18.62 12.90 -3.57
C ASN A 97 17.53 11.83 -3.74
N PHE A 98 17.81 10.81 -4.56
CA PHE A 98 16.90 9.71 -4.85
C PHE A 98 17.71 8.42 -4.96
N TYR A 99 17.46 7.49 -4.05
CA TYR A 99 18.02 6.16 -4.08
C TYR A 99 16.95 5.13 -4.43
N ALA A 100 17.31 4.15 -5.25
CA ALA A 100 16.44 3.02 -5.58
C ALA A 100 17.23 1.73 -5.77
N GLU A 101 16.75 0.67 -5.14
CA GLU A 101 17.34 -0.66 -5.14
C GLU A 101 16.23 -1.72 -5.29
N ALA A 102 16.42 -2.69 -6.19
CA ALA A 102 15.54 -3.83 -6.33
C ALA A 102 16.05 -5.02 -5.52
N HIS A 103 15.13 -5.69 -4.84
CA HIS A 103 15.33 -6.97 -4.17
C HIS A 103 14.66 -8.07 -4.98
N LEU A 104 15.46 -9.00 -5.46
CA LEU A 104 15.03 -10.13 -6.27
C LEU A 104 15.20 -11.41 -5.42
N PRO A 105 14.10 -12.01 -4.90
CA PRO A 105 14.17 -13.09 -3.95
C PRO A 105 14.91 -14.34 -4.47
N LYS A 106 15.99 -14.73 -3.80
CA LYS A 106 16.63 -16.06 -3.92
C LYS A 106 15.78 -17.11 -3.21
N ILE A 107 15.34 -16.78 -1.97
CA ILE A 107 14.42 -17.60 -1.20
C ILE A 107 12.99 -17.11 -1.48
N LYS A 108 12.20 -17.92 -2.17
CA LYS A 108 10.85 -17.58 -2.63
C LYS A 108 9.78 -17.63 -1.55
N CYS A 109 10.03 -18.37 -0.46
CA CYS A 109 9.08 -18.54 0.65
C CYS A 109 9.83 -18.55 1.97
N VAL A 110 9.33 -17.83 2.95
CA VAL A 110 9.83 -17.83 4.34
C VAL A 110 8.67 -18.06 5.29
N THR A 111 8.95 -18.65 6.45
CA THR A 111 7.93 -18.81 7.50
C THR A 111 7.86 -17.53 8.34
N ASP A 112 6.68 -16.96 8.47
CA ASP A 112 6.44 -15.86 9.40
C ASP A 112 6.48 -16.39 10.84
N LYS A 113 7.40 -15.88 11.64
CA LYS A 113 7.62 -16.37 13.03
C LYS A 113 6.44 -16.07 13.98
N LYS A 114 5.61 -15.08 13.68
CA LYS A 114 4.46 -14.73 14.53
C LYS A 114 3.25 -15.62 14.24
N THR A 115 3.03 -15.91 12.97
CA THR A 115 1.84 -16.64 12.52
C THR A 115 2.12 -18.09 12.19
N GLY A 116 3.40 -18.49 12.04
CA GLY A 116 3.82 -19.83 11.57
C GLY A 116 3.43 -20.12 10.11
N LYS A 117 2.87 -19.14 9.39
CA LYS A 117 2.42 -19.33 8.01
C LYS A 117 3.53 -19.09 7.00
N PRO A 118 3.52 -19.79 5.85
CA PRO A 118 4.41 -19.49 4.75
C PRO A 118 4.05 -18.14 4.12
N VAL A 119 5.07 -17.31 3.88
CA VAL A 119 4.95 -16.02 3.21
C VAL A 119 5.76 -16.05 1.92
N GLU A 120 5.07 -15.91 0.79
CA GLU A 120 5.73 -15.76 -0.49
C GLU A 120 6.46 -14.43 -0.59
N ARG A 121 7.66 -14.50 -1.15
CA ARG A 121 8.50 -13.34 -1.42
C ARG A 121 8.53 -13.09 -2.92
N LYS A 122 8.27 -11.85 -3.30
CA LYS A 122 8.23 -11.41 -4.70
C LYS A 122 9.22 -10.27 -4.92
N PRO A 123 9.64 -10.03 -6.18
CA PRO A 123 10.45 -8.87 -6.53
C PRO A 123 9.82 -7.56 -6.04
N HIS A 124 10.66 -6.66 -5.55
CA HIS A 124 10.22 -5.34 -5.13
C HIS A 124 11.36 -4.34 -5.19
N ILE A 125 11.02 -3.07 -5.39
CA ILE A 125 11.95 -1.96 -5.40
C ILE A 125 11.75 -1.16 -4.13
N HIS A 126 12.83 -0.87 -3.42
CA HIS A 126 12.86 0.12 -2.35
C HIS A 126 13.36 1.44 -2.91
N VAL A 127 12.64 2.50 -2.60
CA VAL A 127 13.04 3.88 -2.92
C VAL A 127 13.18 4.66 -1.62
N ILE A 128 14.24 5.45 -1.50
CA ILE A 128 14.50 6.35 -0.37
C ILE A 128 14.72 7.76 -0.92
N VAL A 129 14.00 8.73 -0.34
CA VAL A 129 14.12 10.15 -0.67
C VAL A 129 14.26 10.95 0.62
N PRO A 130 15.45 11.51 0.92
CA PRO A 130 15.65 12.41 2.04
C PRO A 130 14.71 13.63 1.97
N ARG A 131 14.18 14.06 3.12
CA ARG A 131 13.23 15.18 3.20
C ARG A 131 13.93 16.53 3.29
N ILE A 132 14.88 16.77 2.41
CA ILE A 132 15.62 18.04 2.32
C ILE A 132 15.81 18.44 0.87
N ASN A 133 15.59 19.71 0.56
CA ASN A 133 15.99 20.32 -0.71
C ASN A 133 17.48 20.67 -0.59
N LEU A 134 18.30 20.07 -1.46
CA LEU A 134 19.76 20.17 -1.38
C LEU A 134 20.30 21.57 -1.69
N LEU A 135 19.55 22.39 -2.43
CA LEU A 135 19.96 23.76 -2.77
C LEU A 135 19.54 24.77 -1.70
N SER A 136 18.31 24.64 -1.19
CA SER A 136 17.77 25.64 -0.25
C SER A 136 17.93 25.24 1.21
N GLY A 137 18.21 23.97 1.51
CA GLY A 137 18.23 23.43 2.88
C GLY A 137 16.86 23.31 3.53
N ASN A 138 15.78 23.69 2.84
CA ASN A 138 14.42 23.58 3.34
C ASN A 138 13.89 22.14 3.26
N GLU A 139 12.80 21.87 3.96
CA GLU A 139 12.12 20.58 3.87
C GLU A 139 11.64 20.32 2.44
N ALA A 140 11.96 19.13 1.91
CA ALA A 140 11.41 18.62 0.66
C ALA A 140 10.35 17.57 0.98
N ASN A 141 9.13 17.78 0.49
CA ASN A 141 8.02 16.86 0.66
C ASN A 141 7.26 16.68 -0.67
N PRO A 142 7.76 15.82 -1.57
CA PRO A 142 7.15 15.61 -2.88
C PRO A 142 5.76 14.97 -2.81
N VAL A 143 5.41 14.32 -1.69
CA VAL A 143 4.10 13.71 -1.48
C VAL A 143 3.07 14.71 -0.95
N GLY A 144 3.54 15.76 -0.26
CA GLY A 144 2.65 16.67 0.46
C GLY A 144 1.86 15.94 1.55
N PHE A 145 0.60 16.32 1.72
CA PHE A 145 -0.31 15.60 2.60
C PHE A 145 -0.91 14.41 1.85
N TYR A 146 -0.42 13.21 2.12
CA TYR A 146 -0.70 11.99 1.36
C TYR A 146 -2.20 11.75 1.08
N LYS A 147 -3.08 11.94 2.05
CA LYS A 147 -4.54 11.77 1.87
C LYS A 147 -5.13 12.58 0.72
N ASN A 148 -4.57 13.75 0.43
CA ASN A 148 -5.03 14.59 -0.67
C ASN A 148 -4.52 14.10 -2.03
N HIS A 149 -3.41 13.36 -2.04
CA HIS A 149 -2.70 12.94 -3.24
C HIS A 149 -2.81 11.44 -3.52
N GLU A 150 -3.41 10.66 -2.64
CA GLU A 150 -3.56 9.21 -2.75
C GLU A 150 -4.12 8.78 -4.11
N LYS A 151 -5.17 9.45 -4.58
CA LYS A 151 -5.79 9.18 -5.89
C LYS A 151 -4.82 9.31 -7.08
N TYR A 152 -3.83 10.20 -6.98
CA TYR A 152 -2.82 10.37 -8.04
C TYR A 152 -1.81 9.22 -8.00
N PHE A 153 -1.42 8.77 -6.82
CA PHE A 153 -0.58 7.58 -6.67
C PHE A 153 -1.28 6.31 -7.18
N GLU A 154 -2.56 6.17 -6.91
CA GLU A 154 -3.36 5.06 -7.43
C GLU A 154 -3.50 5.11 -8.95
N ALA A 155 -3.81 6.28 -9.50
CA ALA A 155 -3.91 6.46 -10.95
C ALA A 155 -2.58 6.18 -11.64
N PHE A 156 -1.47 6.65 -11.10
CA PHE A 156 -0.13 6.38 -11.60
C PHE A 156 0.24 4.90 -11.50
N GLN A 157 -0.07 4.26 -10.38
CA GLN A 157 0.13 2.82 -10.21
C GLN A 157 -0.62 2.02 -11.29
N GLU A 158 -1.89 2.31 -11.53
CA GLU A 158 -2.68 1.62 -12.54
C GLU A 158 -2.20 1.94 -13.96
N TYR A 159 -1.75 3.17 -14.22
CA TYR A 159 -1.11 3.53 -15.48
C TYR A 159 0.12 2.66 -15.75
N LEU A 160 1.02 2.48 -14.78
CA LEU A 160 2.19 1.62 -14.92
C LEU A 160 1.79 0.14 -15.09
N ASN A 161 0.78 -0.31 -14.34
CA ASN A 161 0.30 -1.68 -14.45
C ASN A 161 -0.22 -1.99 -15.87
N GLN A 162 -0.98 -1.08 -16.46
CA GLN A 162 -1.46 -1.21 -17.83
C GLN A 162 -0.33 -1.10 -18.85
N LYS A 163 0.54 -0.10 -18.72
CA LYS A 163 1.64 0.16 -19.66
C LYS A 163 2.61 -1.02 -19.78
N TYR A 164 2.93 -1.65 -18.66
CA TYR A 164 3.90 -2.74 -18.58
C TYR A 164 3.28 -4.12 -18.43
N ASN A 165 1.97 -4.24 -18.58
CA ASN A 165 1.22 -5.49 -18.41
C ASN A 165 1.52 -6.19 -17.08
N LEU A 166 1.52 -5.41 -15.98
CA LEU A 166 1.73 -5.89 -14.63
C LEU A 166 0.40 -6.16 -13.94
N ALA A 167 0.40 -7.12 -13.01
CA ALA A 167 -0.78 -7.46 -12.25
C ALA A 167 -1.26 -6.27 -11.40
N SER A 168 -2.51 -5.86 -11.62
CA SER A 168 -3.15 -4.83 -10.80
C SER A 168 -3.58 -5.40 -9.45
N PRO A 169 -3.34 -4.68 -8.34
CA PRO A 169 -3.91 -5.04 -7.04
C PRO A 169 -5.43 -5.05 -7.02
N ARG A 170 -6.08 -4.30 -7.92
CA ARG A 170 -7.53 -4.26 -8.05
C ARG A 170 -8.11 -5.54 -8.63
N GLU A 171 -7.35 -6.20 -9.53
CA GLU A 171 -7.77 -7.45 -10.16
C GLU A 171 -7.33 -8.68 -9.35
N HIS A 172 -6.28 -8.53 -8.56
CA HIS A 172 -5.63 -9.61 -7.84
C HIS A 172 -5.46 -9.28 -6.36
N VAL A 173 -6.57 -9.15 -5.67
CA VAL A 173 -6.58 -8.85 -4.24
C VAL A 173 -6.05 -10.05 -3.46
N ARG A 174 -4.89 -9.88 -2.79
CA ARG A 174 -4.46 -10.82 -1.75
C ARG A 174 -5.25 -10.50 -0.48
N VAL A 175 -6.21 -11.32 -0.18
CA VAL A 175 -6.99 -11.19 1.04
C VAL A 175 -6.41 -12.17 2.06
N ASP A 176 -5.82 -11.69 3.14
CA ASP A 176 -5.69 -12.50 4.34
C ASP A 176 -7.06 -12.47 5.03
N ILE A 177 -7.79 -13.56 4.90
CA ILE A 177 -9.14 -13.74 5.46
C ILE A 177 -9.16 -13.51 6.98
N ALA A 178 -8.02 -13.71 7.65
CA ALA A 178 -7.89 -13.52 9.10
C ALA A 178 -7.67 -12.05 9.50
N ASP A 179 -7.36 -11.16 8.56
CA ASP A 179 -7.05 -9.75 8.85
C ASP A 179 -7.90 -8.78 8.03
N ALA A 180 -9.02 -8.35 8.63
CA ALA A 180 -9.91 -7.37 8.02
C ALA A 180 -9.20 -6.03 7.71
N ALA A 181 -8.21 -5.63 8.52
CA ALA A 181 -7.41 -4.43 8.28
C ALA A 181 -6.53 -4.56 7.03
N SER A 182 -6.04 -5.76 6.73
CA SER A 182 -5.29 -6.06 5.50
C SER A 182 -6.14 -5.91 4.25
N VAL A 183 -7.43 -6.25 4.32
CA VAL A 183 -8.39 -6.04 3.23
C VAL A 183 -8.63 -4.55 3.02
N LEU A 184 -8.88 -3.81 4.10
CA LEU A 184 -9.13 -2.38 4.07
C LEU A 184 -7.95 -1.57 3.53
N SER A 185 -6.72 -1.93 3.92
CA SER A 185 -5.52 -1.23 3.47
C SER A 185 -5.24 -1.36 1.96
N ARG A 186 -5.87 -2.31 1.28
CA ARG A 186 -5.72 -2.55 -0.16
C ARG A 186 -6.75 -1.83 -1.00
N TYR A 187 -7.91 -1.58 -0.43
CA TYR A 187 -8.92 -0.66 -0.95
C TYR A 187 -8.71 0.70 -0.29
N LYS A 188 -7.58 1.31 -0.58
CA LYS A 188 -7.30 2.66 -0.13
C LYS A 188 -8.42 3.60 -0.55
N GLY A 189 -8.86 4.45 0.36
CA GLY A 189 -10.04 5.29 0.19
C GLY A 189 -11.28 4.78 0.91
N ASP A 190 -11.32 3.50 1.29
CA ASP A 190 -12.37 2.95 2.16
C ASP A 190 -12.00 3.05 3.66
N ASP A 191 -11.34 4.14 4.04
CA ASP A 191 -11.21 4.47 5.45
C ASP A 191 -12.59 4.66 6.04
N PHE A 192 -12.96 3.78 6.94
CA PHE A 192 -14.22 3.93 7.67
C PHE A 192 -14.11 5.09 8.65
N TYR A 193 -14.87 6.14 8.40
CA TYR A 193 -14.93 7.31 9.26
C TYR A 193 -16.22 7.34 10.06
N GLY A 194 -16.15 8.05 11.18
CA GLY A 194 -17.32 8.40 11.98
C GLY A 194 -17.73 7.38 13.02
N LYS A 195 -18.91 7.62 13.62
CA LYS A 195 -19.43 6.94 14.80
C LYS A 195 -19.48 5.41 14.68
N ASN A 196 -19.79 4.88 13.50
CA ASN A 196 -19.98 3.44 13.28
C ASN A 196 -18.82 2.77 12.51
N ARG A 197 -17.61 3.33 12.68
CA ARG A 197 -16.39 2.78 12.07
C ARG A 197 -16.16 1.31 12.46
N GLU A 198 -16.28 0.99 13.75
CA GLU A 198 -16.07 -0.36 14.26
C GLU A 198 -17.08 -1.36 13.67
N PHE A 199 -18.35 -0.97 13.55
CA PHE A 199 -19.35 -1.80 12.89
C PHE A 199 -18.98 -2.12 11.46
N LYS A 200 -18.59 -1.11 10.68
CA LYS A 200 -18.17 -1.30 9.28
C LYS A 200 -16.95 -2.23 9.16
N GLN A 201 -15.96 -2.07 10.04
CA GLN A 201 -14.80 -2.96 10.11
C GLN A 201 -15.20 -4.40 10.45
N THR A 202 -16.12 -4.57 11.41
CA THR A 202 -16.63 -5.89 11.81
C THR A 202 -17.38 -6.58 10.67
N LEU A 203 -18.09 -5.82 9.82
CA LEU A 203 -18.86 -6.37 8.70
C LEU A 203 -17.96 -6.92 7.57
N VAL A 204 -16.76 -6.39 7.41
CA VAL A 204 -15.81 -6.85 6.36
C VAL A 204 -15.44 -8.33 6.54
N LYS A 205 -15.17 -8.74 7.77
CA LYS A 205 -14.74 -10.11 8.06
C LYS A 205 -15.77 -11.16 7.61
N PRO A 206 -17.06 -11.09 8.00
CA PRO A 206 -18.08 -12.02 7.51
C PRO A 206 -18.29 -12.00 5.99
N VAL A 207 -18.14 -10.84 5.32
CA VAL A 207 -18.22 -10.75 3.86
C VAL A 207 -17.18 -11.66 3.21
N ILE A 208 -15.98 -11.70 3.79
CA ILE A 208 -14.87 -12.50 3.26
C ILE A 208 -15.00 -13.97 3.68
N GLU A 209 -15.19 -14.24 4.97
CA GLU A 209 -15.25 -15.60 5.52
C GLU A 209 -16.41 -16.43 4.95
N LYS A 210 -17.56 -15.81 4.75
CA LYS A 210 -18.75 -16.45 4.15
C LYS A 210 -18.73 -16.45 2.63
N ASN A 211 -17.65 -15.92 2.02
CA ASN A 211 -17.52 -15.79 0.56
C ASN A 211 -18.74 -15.14 -0.09
N VAL A 212 -19.21 -14.01 0.46
CA VAL A 212 -20.34 -13.27 -0.07
C VAL A 212 -19.97 -12.67 -1.42
N THR A 213 -20.55 -13.17 -2.50
CA THR A 213 -20.20 -12.83 -3.89
C THR A 213 -21.38 -12.30 -4.70
N SER A 214 -22.54 -12.09 -4.07
CA SER A 214 -23.70 -11.45 -4.71
C SER A 214 -24.23 -10.31 -3.86
N ARG A 215 -24.93 -9.38 -4.50
CA ARG A 215 -25.57 -8.24 -3.83
C ARG A 215 -26.65 -8.71 -2.86
N GLU A 216 -27.42 -9.70 -3.24
CA GLU A 216 -28.48 -10.29 -2.42
C GLU A 216 -27.91 -10.90 -1.14
N ALA A 217 -26.86 -11.71 -1.27
CA ALA A 217 -26.17 -12.32 -0.13
C ALA A 217 -25.56 -11.26 0.81
N PHE A 218 -25.07 -10.14 0.23
CA PHE A 218 -24.58 -9.01 1.04
C PHE A 218 -25.73 -8.33 1.80
N TYR A 219 -26.87 -8.12 1.17
CA TYR A 219 -28.02 -7.52 1.85
C TYR A 219 -28.58 -8.40 2.95
N GLU A 220 -28.65 -9.71 2.73
CA GLU A 220 -29.00 -10.68 3.77
C GLU A 220 -28.01 -10.65 4.93
N LEU A 221 -26.70 -10.62 4.65
CA LEU A 221 -25.70 -10.49 5.68
C LEU A 221 -25.86 -9.17 6.46
N ALA A 222 -26.05 -8.05 5.77
CA ALA A 222 -26.24 -6.75 6.42
C ALA A 222 -27.49 -6.73 7.32
N ALA A 223 -28.57 -7.41 6.91
CA ALA A 223 -29.80 -7.52 7.67
C ALA A 223 -29.64 -8.28 9.01
N THR A 224 -28.62 -9.14 9.14
CA THR A 224 -28.35 -9.82 10.42
C THR A 224 -27.89 -8.88 11.54
N TYR A 225 -27.45 -7.66 11.19
CA TYR A 225 -26.97 -6.67 12.15
C TYR A 225 -28.03 -5.64 12.58
N GLY A 226 -29.16 -5.55 11.86
CA GLY A 226 -30.21 -4.61 12.19
C GLY A 226 -31.18 -4.33 11.05
N GLU A 227 -32.03 -3.32 11.22
CA GLU A 227 -32.96 -2.87 10.17
C GLU A 227 -32.16 -2.35 8.96
N THR A 228 -32.48 -2.86 7.77
CA THR A 228 -31.81 -2.43 6.52
C THR A 228 -32.73 -1.62 5.63
N ARG A 229 -32.12 -0.70 4.87
CA ARG A 229 -32.79 0.04 3.78
C ARG A 229 -31.88 0.16 2.58
N ILE A 230 -32.39 -0.13 1.39
CA ILE A 230 -31.71 0.15 0.15
C ILE A 230 -31.91 1.63 -0.19
N ARG A 231 -30.81 2.30 -0.47
CA ARG A 231 -30.79 3.71 -0.90
C ARG A 231 -30.37 3.82 -2.36
N ASN A 232 -30.94 4.81 -3.05
CA ASN A 232 -30.71 5.05 -4.48
C ASN A 232 -30.98 3.79 -5.34
N GLN A 233 -32.00 3.04 -5.01
CA GLN A 233 -32.34 1.79 -5.69
C GLN A 233 -32.40 1.96 -7.22
N GLY A 234 -31.73 1.05 -7.94
CA GLY A 234 -31.66 1.06 -9.41
C GLY A 234 -30.71 2.12 -10.00
N LYS A 235 -29.89 2.82 -9.19
CA LYS A 235 -28.88 3.77 -9.67
C LYS A 235 -27.47 3.22 -9.46
N ASP A 236 -26.51 3.74 -10.21
CA ASP A 236 -25.09 3.33 -10.12
C ASP A 236 -24.49 3.51 -8.71
N ASN A 237 -25.07 4.41 -7.92
CA ASN A 237 -24.67 4.68 -6.53
C ASN A 237 -25.65 4.07 -5.50
N GLU A 238 -26.27 2.96 -5.84
CA GLU A 238 -27.09 2.19 -4.90
C GLU A 238 -26.24 1.65 -3.75
N TYR A 239 -26.75 1.74 -2.52
CA TYR A 239 -26.10 1.18 -1.34
C TYR A 239 -27.11 0.77 -0.28
N VAL A 240 -26.68 -0.10 0.64
CA VAL A 240 -27.48 -0.46 1.82
C VAL A 240 -27.14 0.45 3.00
N ALA A 241 -28.15 0.80 3.78
CA ALA A 241 -28.00 1.45 5.06
C ALA A 241 -28.54 0.52 6.16
N VAL A 242 -27.79 0.39 7.27
CA VAL A 242 -28.11 -0.47 8.40
C VAL A 242 -28.37 0.37 9.64
N LYS A 243 -29.45 0.13 10.35
CA LYS A 243 -29.74 0.72 11.64
C LYS A 243 -29.47 -0.31 12.73
N LEU A 244 -28.40 -0.11 13.46
CA LEU A 244 -28.02 -1.00 14.57
C LEU A 244 -29.02 -0.91 15.72
N PRO A 245 -29.21 -1.98 16.50
CA PRO A 245 -30.02 -1.94 17.72
C PRO A 245 -29.53 -0.81 18.65
N GLY A 246 -30.46 0.04 19.11
CA GLY A 246 -30.16 1.18 19.95
C GLY A 246 -29.72 2.46 19.22
N ASP A 247 -29.49 2.42 17.91
CA ASP A 247 -29.15 3.61 17.13
C ASP A 247 -30.41 4.37 16.68
N ALA A 248 -30.33 5.71 16.75
CA ALA A 248 -31.41 6.57 16.24
C ALA A 248 -31.36 6.74 14.70
N LYS A 249 -30.17 6.55 14.08
CA LYS A 249 -29.93 6.81 12.66
C LYS A 249 -29.33 5.61 11.96
N PHE A 250 -29.59 5.51 10.67
CA PHE A 250 -28.96 4.51 9.79
C PHE A 250 -27.49 4.82 9.54
N THR A 251 -26.68 3.79 9.53
CA THR A 251 -25.31 3.81 9.02
C THR A 251 -25.31 3.45 7.56
N ASN A 252 -24.79 4.33 6.71
CA ASN A 252 -24.69 4.12 5.27
C ASN A 252 -23.44 3.32 4.94
N LEU A 253 -23.58 2.22 4.21
CA LEU A 253 -22.48 1.40 3.68
C LEU A 253 -22.19 1.86 2.24
N LYS A 254 -21.40 2.93 2.12
CA LYS A 254 -21.09 3.59 0.83
C LYS A 254 -19.67 3.31 0.34
N GLU A 255 -18.86 2.69 1.15
CA GLU A 255 -17.47 2.41 0.84
C GLU A 255 -17.38 1.35 -0.26
N THR A 256 -16.36 1.43 -1.10
CA THR A 256 -16.15 0.56 -2.27
C THR A 256 -16.22 -0.93 -1.93
N ILE A 257 -15.76 -1.30 -0.74
CA ILE A 257 -15.78 -2.69 -0.24
C ILE A 257 -17.20 -3.27 -0.11
N PHE A 258 -18.23 -2.41 0.01
CA PHE A 258 -19.63 -2.80 0.10
C PHE A 258 -20.38 -2.68 -1.23
N HIS A 259 -19.67 -2.38 -2.32
CA HIS A 259 -20.21 -2.29 -3.67
C HIS A 259 -19.90 -3.53 -4.53
N ASP A 260 -20.60 -3.69 -5.60
CA ASP A 260 -20.47 -4.83 -6.51
C ASP A 260 -19.06 -5.02 -7.05
N ASN A 261 -18.31 -3.93 -7.24
CA ASN A 261 -16.93 -4.01 -7.70
C ASN A 261 -16.02 -4.83 -6.77
N PHE A 262 -16.31 -4.84 -5.47
CA PHE A 262 -15.64 -5.70 -4.53
C PHE A 262 -16.38 -7.04 -4.32
N ILE A 263 -17.69 -6.97 -4.05
CA ILE A 263 -18.49 -8.15 -3.66
C ILE A 263 -18.58 -9.17 -4.80
N VAL A 264 -18.78 -8.72 -6.04
CA VAL A 264 -19.02 -9.59 -7.20
C VAL A 264 -17.73 -9.91 -7.96
N ARG A 265 -16.71 -9.05 -7.92
CA ARG A 265 -15.51 -9.15 -8.77
C ARG A 265 -14.22 -9.53 -8.05
N ARG A 266 -14.24 -9.81 -6.79
CA ARG A 266 -13.04 -10.20 -6.02
C ARG A 266 -12.53 -11.61 -6.35
#